data_ad42e0219888910daa5be52a110096dc
#
_entry.id   ad42e0219888910daa5be52a110096dc
#
_cell.length_a   1.000
_cell.length_b   1.000
_cell.length_c   1.000
_cell.angle_alpha   90.00
_cell.angle_beta   90.00
_cell.angle_gamma   90.00
#
_symmetry.space_group_name_H-M   'P 1'
#
loop_
_entity.id
_entity.type
_entity.pdbx_description
1 polymer ?
#
loop_
_entity_poly.entity_id
_entity_poly.type
_entity_poly.pdbx_seq_one_letter_code
_entity_poly.pdbx_strand_id
1 'polypeptide(L)'
;EMCIRDRDKLFVQEGRKVFREVVPMVAELIEKHLNDNSLAADDLRRMWLHQANRGMNDLIAKKVLGRDPSETEQPTVLDEYANTSSAGSIIAFHKHKEDFYAGELGVICSFGAGYSAGSVIVRRSA
;
A
#
# COMPACT_ATOMS: atom_id res chain seq x y z
N GLU A 1 1.50 2.56 -38.36
CA GLU A 1 0.87 3.85 -38.14
C GLU A 1 0.01 3.88 -36.87
N MET A 2 -0.83 2.90 -36.66
CA MET A 2 -1.59 2.77 -35.41
C MET A 2 -0.68 2.83 -34.19
N CYS A 3 0.45 2.13 -34.23
CA CYS A 3 1.39 2.07 -33.12
C CYS A 3 2.01 3.41 -32.73
N ILE A 4 2.24 4.31 -33.67
CA ILE A 4 2.86 5.62 -33.39
C ILE A 4 1.85 6.56 -32.74
N ARG A 5 0.61 6.59 -33.23
CA ARG A 5 -0.44 7.40 -32.65
C ARG A 5 -0.94 6.87 -31.29
N ASP A 6 -0.98 5.55 -31.16
CA ASP A 6 -1.41 4.93 -29.91
C ASP A 6 -0.35 5.06 -28.83
N ARG A 7 0.95 5.16 -29.19
CA ARG A 7 2.03 5.35 -28.24
C ARG A 7 1.87 6.61 -27.39
N ASP A 8 1.35 7.70 -27.97
CA ASP A 8 1.10 8.94 -27.24
C ASP A 8 -0.07 8.83 -26.25
N LYS A 9 -0.90 7.80 -26.39
CA LYS A 9 -2.06 7.54 -25.54
C LYS A 9 -1.80 6.43 -24.52
N LEU A 10 -0.65 5.76 -24.60
CA LEU A 10 -0.29 4.71 -23.66
C LEU A 10 0.11 5.32 -22.32
N PHE A 11 -0.20 4.59 -21.27
CA PHE A 11 0.27 4.94 -19.93
C PHE A 11 1.79 4.84 -19.88
N VAL A 12 2.45 5.95 -19.55
CA VAL A 12 3.90 6.03 -19.42
C VAL A 12 4.25 6.40 -17.98
N GLN A 13 5.18 5.65 -17.39
CA GLN A 13 5.59 5.85 -16.01
C GLN A 13 7.11 5.75 -15.88
N GLU A 14 7.73 6.75 -15.24
CA GLU A 14 9.14 6.73 -14.87
C GLU A 14 9.32 5.95 -13.54
N GLY A 15 9.44 4.63 -13.63
CA GLY A 15 9.40 3.75 -12.47
C GLY A 15 10.37 4.09 -11.34
N ARG A 16 11.62 4.47 -11.67
CA ARG A 16 12.63 4.83 -10.66
C ARG A 16 12.27 6.13 -9.90
N LYS A 17 11.76 7.11 -10.64
CA LYS A 17 11.32 8.38 -10.05
C LYS A 17 10.12 8.18 -9.14
N VAL A 18 9.12 7.44 -9.63
CA VAL A 18 7.92 7.10 -8.84
C VAL A 18 8.30 6.37 -7.57
N PHE A 19 9.13 5.36 -7.67
CA PHE A 19 9.62 4.58 -6.53
C PHE A 19 10.28 5.48 -5.47
N ARG A 20 11.18 6.35 -5.90
CA ARG A 20 11.96 7.23 -5.03
C ARG A 20 11.09 8.29 -4.33
N GLU A 21 10.05 8.78 -4.99
CA GLU A 21 9.17 9.83 -4.47
C GLU A 21 8.00 9.27 -3.67
N VAL A 22 7.42 8.17 -4.11
CA VAL A 22 6.21 7.59 -3.50
C VAL A 22 6.50 6.89 -2.19
N VAL A 23 7.61 6.15 -2.10
CA VAL A 23 7.93 5.38 -0.88
C VAL A 23 7.99 6.28 0.36
N PRO A 24 8.78 7.36 0.40
CA PRO A 24 8.80 8.24 1.57
C PRO A 24 7.46 8.97 1.79
N MET A 25 6.80 9.41 0.73
CA MET A 25 5.51 10.10 0.82
C MET A 25 4.44 9.23 1.49
N VAL A 26 4.32 7.98 1.06
CA VAL A 26 3.31 7.05 1.61
C VAL A 26 3.65 6.64 3.03
N ALA A 27 4.92 6.38 3.32
CA ALA A 27 5.36 6.04 4.68
C ALA A 27 5.05 7.19 5.66
N GLU A 28 5.35 8.43 5.29
CA GLU A 28 5.05 9.61 6.10
C GLU A 28 3.54 9.80 6.30
N LEU A 29 2.74 9.56 5.25
CA LEU A 29 1.28 9.62 5.34
C LEU A 29 0.75 8.64 6.38
N ILE A 30 1.20 7.40 6.34
CA ILE A 30 0.78 6.36 7.29
C ILE A 30 1.22 6.72 8.71
N GLU A 31 2.48 7.12 8.88
CA GLU A 31 3.01 7.52 10.19
C GLU A 31 2.23 8.70 10.78
N LYS A 32 1.97 9.73 9.98
CA LYS A 32 1.17 10.87 10.41
C LYS A 32 -0.24 10.46 10.79
N HIS A 33 -0.88 9.61 9.98
CA HIS A 33 -2.24 9.13 10.25
C HIS A 33 -2.30 8.36 11.56
N LEU A 34 -1.32 7.51 11.84
CA LEU A 34 -1.21 6.80 13.11
C LEU A 34 -1.03 7.78 14.28
N ASN A 35 -0.10 8.73 14.16
CA ASN A 35 0.16 9.72 15.20
C ASN A 35 -1.06 10.60 15.50
N ASP A 36 -1.79 11.01 14.46
CA ASP A 36 -3.01 11.82 14.61
C ASP A 36 -4.12 11.07 15.38
N ASN A 37 -4.05 9.74 15.41
CA ASN A 37 -4.97 8.88 16.14
C ASN A 37 -4.37 8.27 17.42
N SER A 38 -3.23 8.78 17.86
CA SER A 38 -2.52 8.32 19.07
C SER A 38 -2.14 6.82 18.99
N LEU A 39 -1.78 6.36 17.80
CA LEU A 39 -1.36 4.99 17.53
C LEU A 39 0.11 4.94 17.15
N ALA A 40 0.79 3.85 17.51
CA ALA A 40 2.15 3.56 17.09
C ALA A 40 2.16 2.52 15.97
N ALA A 41 3.26 2.45 15.24
CA ALA A 41 3.43 1.43 14.19
C ALA A 41 3.33 0.00 14.74
N ASP A 42 3.81 -0.22 15.97
CA ASP A 42 3.74 -1.52 16.64
C ASP A 42 2.31 -1.96 16.98
N ASP A 43 1.35 -1.04 16.96
CA ASP A 43 -0.08 -1.36 17.14
C ASP A 43 -0.70 -1.99 15.89
N LEU A 44 -0.04 -1.87 14.75
CA LEU A 44 -0.54 -2.42 13.48
C LEU A 44 -0.21 -3.90 13.37
N ARG A 45 -1.23 -4.70 13.11
CA ARG A 45 -1.04 -6.09 12.75
C ARG A 45 -0.73 -6.27 11.27
N ARG A 46 -1.33 -5.44 10.40
CA ARG A 46 -1.21 -5.60 8.94
C ARG A 46 -1.41 -4.30 8.18
N MET A 47 -0.71 -4.20 7.07
CA MET A 47 -0.89 -3.13 6.10
C MET A 47 -1.27 -3.75 4.75
N TRP A 48 -2.41 -3.32 4.20
CA TRP A 48 -2.85 -3.70 2.86
C TRP A 48 -2.54 -2.54 1.93
N LEU A 49 -1.40 -2.66 1.25
CA LEU A 49 -0.86 -1.59 0.43
C LEU A 49 -1.29 -1.72 -1.03
N HIS A 50 -1.16 -0.64 -1.76
CA HIS A 50 -1.37 -0.58 -3.20
C HIS A 50 -0.48 -1.63 -3.90
N GLN A 51 -1.06 -2.45 -4.77
CA GLN A 51 -0.39 -3.59 -5.38
C GLN A 51 0.22 -3.22 -6.74
N ALA A 52 1.25 -2.37 -6.73
CA ALA A 52 2.00 -2.00 -7.94
C ALA A 52 3.35 -2.69 -8.02
N ASN A 53 4.06 -2.80 -6.91
CA ASN A 53 5.42 -3.32 -6.86
C ASN A 53 5.71 -3.83 -5.45
N ARG A 54 6.12 -5.10 -5.35
CA ARG A 54 6.43 -5.72 -4.05
C ARG A 54 7.57 -5.02 -3.33
N GLY A 55 8.65 -4.70 -4.05
CA GLY A 55 9.80 -4.01 -3.46
C GLY A 55 9.45 -2.64 -2.89
N MET A 56 8.56 -1.92 -3.55
CA MET A 56 8.04 -0.65 -3.05
C MET A 56 7.27 -0.85 -1.75
N ASN A 57 6.39 -1.84 -1.70
CA ASN A 57 5.60 -2.16 -0.52
C ASN A 57 6.46 -2.60 0.66
N ASP A 58 7.49 -3.42 0.40
CA ASP A 58 8.45 -3.84 1.42
C ASP A 58 9.18 -2.63 2.03
N LEU A 59 9.57 -1.66 1.22
CA LEU A 59 10.24 -0.45 1.71
C LEU A 59 9.29 0.48 2.47
N ILE A 60 8.06 0.63 2.02
CA ILE A 60 7.05 1.40 2.75
C ILE A 60 6.82 0.78 4.13
N ALA A 61 6.57 -0.52 4.17
CA ALA A 61 6.34 -1.24 5.42
C ALA A 61 7.56 -1.16 6.35
N LYS A 62 8.77 -1.31 5.81
CA LYS A 62 10.00 -1.18 6.58
C LYS A 62 10.17 0.21 7.19
N LYS A 63 9.86 1.26 6.45
CA LYS A 63 9.92 2.64 6.97
C LYS A 63 8.90 2.87 8.07
N VAL A 64 7.69 2.37 7.92
CA VAL A 64 6.62 2.53 8.92
C VAL A 64 6.93 1.73 10.19
N LEU A 65 7.35 0.48 10.04
CA LEU A 65 7.61 -0.41 11.18
C LEU A 65 8.98 -0.18 11.83
N GLY A 66 9.94 0.38 11.10
CA GLY A 66 11.33 0.51 11.56
C GLY A 66 12.12 -0.79 11.53
N ARG A 67 11.60 -1.83 10.89
CA ARG A 67 12.19 -3.15 10.71
C ARG A 67 11.63 -3.82 9.46
N ASP A 68 12.21 -4.92 9.03
CA ASP A 68 11.67 -5.68 7.91
C ASP A 68 10.29 -6.25 8.25
N PRO A 69 9.29 -6.09 7.36
CA PRO A 69 7.96 -6.66 7.59
C PRO A 69 7.98 -8.18 7.40
N SER A 70 7.10 -8.86 8.12
CA SER A 70 6.80 -10.27 7.85
C SER A 70 5.79 -10.38 6.69
N GLU A 71 5.65 -11.56 6.11
CA GLU A 71 4.69 -11.81 5.03
C GLU A 71 3.24 -11.59 5.49
N THR A 72 2.97 -11.82 6.76
CA THR A 72 1.63 -11.63 7.34
C THR A 72 1.32 -10.16 7.63
N GLU A 73 2.34 -9.33 7.82
CA GLU A 73 2.17 -7.90 8.08
C GLU A 73 1.95 -7.08 6.80
N GLN A 74 2.47 -7.55 5.68
CA GLN A 74 2.35 -6.87 4.38
C GLN A 74 2.07 -7.91 3.29
N PRO A 75 0.82 -8.41 3.20
CA PRO A 75 0.47 -9.42 2.19
C PRO A 75 0.49 -8.85 0.78
N THR A 76 0.81 -9.71 -0.18
CA THR A 76 0.80 -9.37 -1.61
C THR A 76 -0.21 -10.23 -2.36
N VAL A 77 -0.83 -9.64 -3.38
CA VAL A 77 -1.72 -10.35 -4.33
C VAL A 77 -1.26 -10.14 -5.78
N LEU A 78 -0.06 -9.61 -5.96
CA LEU A 78 0.51 -9.31 -7.29
C LEU A 78 0.66 -10.55 -8.16
N ASP A 79 0.99 -11.68 -7.59
CA ASP A 79 1.14 -12.96 -8.27
C ASP A 79 -0.17 -13.53 -8.78
N GLU A 80 -1.30 -13.21 -8.13
CA GLU A 80 -2.62 -13.65 -8.55
C GLU A 80 -3.34 -12.64 -9.46
N TYR A 81 -3.23 -11.36 -9.16
CA TYR A 81 -4.04 -10.30 -9.79
C TYR A 81 -3.24 -9.27 -10.56
N ALA A 82 -1.90 -9.32 -10.51
CA ALA A 82 -1.02 -8.30 -11.08
C ALA A 82 -1.33 -6.89 -10.52
N ASN A 83 -0.95 -5.85 -11.24
CA ASN A 83 -1.24 -4.47 -10.84
C ASN A 83 -2.66 -4.09 -11.25
N THR A 84 -3.54 -4.04 -10.29
CA THR A 84 -4.96 -3.66 -10.46
C THR A 84 -5.22 -2.20 -10.08
N SER A 85 -4.18 -1.38 -10.06
CA SER A 85 -4.26 0.03 -9.64
C SER A 85 -4.77 0.15 -8.19
N SER A 86 -5.60 1.14 -7.87
CA SER A 86 -6.10 1.34 -6.50
C SER A 86 -6.91 0.17 -5.95
N ALA A 87 -7.48 -0.66 -6.82
CA ALA A 87 -8.23 -1.84 -6.38
C ALA A 87 -7.34 -2.88 -5.66
N GLY A 88 -6.04 -2.87 -5.91
CA GLY A 88 -5.11 -3.85 -5.34
C GLY A 88 -5.08 -3.87 -3.81
N SER A 89 -5.13 -2.72 -3.16
CA SER A 89 -5.18 -2.66 -1.69
C SER A 89 -6.48 -3.24 -1.13
N ILE A 90 -7.60 -3.04 -1.82
CA ILE A 90 -8.90 -3.58 -1.42
C ILE A 90 -8.95 -5.08 -1.64
N ILE A 91 -8.39 -5.58 -2.73
CA ILE A 91 -8.28 -7.02 -2.99
C ILE A 91 -7.42 -7.68 -1.91
N ALA A 92 -6.27 -7.08 -1.58
CA ALA A 92 -5.39 -7.57 -0.52
C ALA A 92 -6.12 -7.61 0.83
N PHE A 93 -6.86 -6.56 1.17
CA PHE A 93 -7.70 -6.51 2.37
C PHE A 93 -8.74 -7.63 2.37
N HIS A 94 -9.49 -7.78 1.29
CA HIS A 94 -10.53 -8.80 1.18
C HIS A 94 -9.98 -10.22 1.40
N LYS A 95 -8.83 -10.53 0.81
CA LYS A 95 -8.22 -11.86 0.90
C LYS A 95 -7.51 -12.14 2.22
N HIS A 96 -7.07 -11.12 2.93
CA HIS A 96 -6.21 -11.26 4.11
C HIS A 96 -6.74 -10.49 5.34
N LYS A 97 -8.04 -10.59 5.62
CA LYS A 97 -8.67 -9.91 6.76
C LYS A 97 -9.31 -10.85 7.80
N GLU A 98 -9.52 -12.12 7.44
CA GLU A 98 -10.34 -13.04 8.25
C GLU A 98 -9.64 -13.50 9.55
N ASP A 99 -8.33 -13.45 9.60
CA ASP A 99 -7.53 -13.90 10.74
C ASP A 99 -7.31 -12.83 11.82
N PHE A 100 -7.99 -11.70 11.72
CA PHE A 100 -7.93 -10.65 12.73
C PHE A 100 -8.81 -10.99 13.93
N TYR A 101 -8.28 -10.75 15.13
CA TYR A 101 -9.05 -10.81 16.37
C TYR A 101 -9.66 -9.45 16.69
N ALA A 102 -10.69 -9.45 17.55
CA ALA A 102 -11.34 -8.22 18.00
C ALA A 102 -10.31 -7.24 18.60
N GLY A 103 -10.38 -5.99 18.17
CA GLY A 103 -9.48 -4.93 18.63
C GLY A 103 -8.20 -4.78 17.79
N GLU A 104 -7.83 -5.75 16.98
CA GLU A 104 -6.64 -5.65 16.13
C GLU A 104 -6.80 -4.61 15.02
N LEU A 105 -5.69 -3.94 14.69
CA LEU A 105 -5.65 -2.79 13.77
C LEU A 105 -4.92 -3.14 12.48
N GLY A 106 -5.38 -2.52 11.40
CA GLY A 106 -4.68 -2.55 10.12
C GLY A 106 -4.84 -1.23 9.37
N VAL A 107 -4.02 -1.03 8.35
CA VAL A 107 -4.08 0.12 7.46
C VAL A 107 -4.30 -0.35 6.03
N ILE A 108 -5.27 0.25 5.35
CA ILE A 108 -5.48 0.11 3.91
C ILE A 108 -4.94 1.40 3.28
N CYS A 109 -3.99 1.29 2.36
CA CYS A 109 -3.40 2.45 1.71
C CYS A 109 -3.27 2.25 0.21
N SER A 110 -3.77 3.21 -0.54
CA SER A 110 -3.60 3.29 -2.00
C SER A 110 -2.95 4.61 -2.39
N PHE A 111 -2.27 4.60 -3.51
CA PHE A 111 -1.66 5.79 -4.08
C PHE A 111 -1.75 5.74 -5.61
N GLY A 112 -1.61 6.88 -6.24
CA GLY A 112 -1.75 6.98 -7.68
C GLY A 112 -1.12 8.24 -8.24
N ALA A 113 -1.47 8.51 -9.50
CA ALA A 113 -0.96 9.66 -10.21
C ALA A 113 -1.28 10.96 -9.49
N GLY A 114 -0.36 11.91 -9.66
CA GLY A 114 -0.64 13.22 -9.11
C GLY A 114 0.50 13.86 -8.30
N TYR A 115 1.26 13.31 -7.31
CA TYR A 115 0.83 12.05 -6.68
C TYR A 115 -0.35 12.26 -5.75
N SER A 116 -1.20 11.25 -5.65
CA SER A 116 -2.27 11.22 -4.67
C SER A 116 -2.16 9.93 -3.85
N ALA A 117 -2.43 10.03 -2.56
CA ALA A 117 -2.41 8.88 -1.67
C ALA A 117 -3.50 9.03 -0.60
N GLY A 118 -4.04 7.92 -0.17
CA GLY A 118 -5.02 7.88 0.90
C GLY A 118 -4.84 6.64 1.75
N SER A 119 -5.10 6.78 3.05
CA SER A 119 -5.03 5.66 3.99
C SER A 119 -6.27 5.61 4.87
N VAL A 120 -6.66 4.40 5.23
CA VAL A 120 -7.75 4.14 6.16
C VAL A 120 -7.25 3.21 7.25
N ILE A 121 -7.40 3.61 8.51
CA ILE A 121 -7.11 2.75 9.66
C ILE A 121 -8.39 2.00 10.00
N VAL A 122 -8.30 0.68 10.08
CA VAL A 122 -9.42 -0.19 10.39
C VAL A 122 -9.15 -0.99 11.66
N ARG A 123 -10.21 -1.23 12.43
CA ARG A 123 -10.15 -2.05 13.65
C ARG A 123 -11.19 -3.16 13.55
N ARG A 124 -10.82 -4.36 13.88
CA ARG A 124 -11.78 -5.48 13.96
C ARG A 124 -12.75 -5.21 15.11
N SER A 125 -14.02 -5.14 14.82
CA SER A 125 -15.06 -5.08 15.84
C SER A 125 -15.24 -6.43 16.53
N ALA A 126 -15.86 -6.39 17.67
CA ALA A 126 -16.19 -7.62 18.41
C ALA A 126 -17.23 -8.46 17.67
#